data_bb0466069845ba80ab1681802768ca1b
#
_entry.id   bb0466069845ba80ab1681802768ca1b
#
_cell.length_a   1.000
_cell.length_b   1.000
_cell.length_c   1.000
_cell.angle_alpha   90.00
_cell.angle_beta   90.00
_cell.angle_gamma   90.00
#
_symmetry.space_group_name_H-M   'P 1'
#
loop_
_entity.id
_entity.type
_entity.pdbx_description
1 polymer ?
#
loop_
_entity_poly.entity_id
_entity_poly.type
_entity_poly.pdbx_seq_one_letter_code
_entity_poly.pdbx_strand_id
1 'polypeptide(L)'
;MENETKTELLERLKRISLFSDIRDNEEHMGGLLQICTTRSFRAGEQIIAEGDLGSGMYILNKGAVTIRKRTRAGDTYTVVNLRAEDNVFFGELALIDDERRSATVIARQDSECLEITKSAFIKLGNESPGLGLPITREISRILAGRLRKTNEDMMTIFDALLNELKGD
;
A
#
# COMPACT_ATOMS: atom_id res chain seq x y z
N MET A 1 6.90 19.83 -14.37
CA MET A 1 6.43 18.44 -14.24
C MET A 1 5.44 18.22 -15.38
N GLU A 2 5.75 17.32 -16.29
CA GLU A 2 4.85 16.98 -17.41
C GLU A 2 3.55 16.43 -16.83
N ASN A 3 2.43 16.98 -17.33
CA ASN A 3 1.09 16.55 -16.95
C ASN A 3 0.88 15.18 -17.62
N GLU A 4 0.91 14.11 -16.84
CA GLU A 4 0.65 12.75 -17.33
C GLU A 4 -0.76 12.68 -17.91
N THR A 5 -0.89 12.05 -19.07
CA THR A 5 -2.18 11.92 -19.73
C THR A 5 -3.07 10.94 -18.95
N LYS A 6 -4.39 11.13 -19.04
CA LYS A 6 -5.39 10.20 -18.46
C LYS A 6 -5.14 8.74 -18.88
N THR A 7 -4.67 8.54 -20.11
CA THR A 7 -4.35 7.23 -20.68
C THR A 7 -3.15 6.60 -19.97
N GLU A 8 -2.09 7.36 -19.71
CA GLU A 8 -0.89 6.86 -19.00
C GLU A 8 -1.21 6.44 -17.57
N LEU A 9 -2.01 7.24 -16.85
CA LEU A 9 -2.46 6.90 -15.51
C LEU A 9 -3.33 5.63 -15.49
N LEU A 10 -4.21 5.47 -16.47
CA LEU A 10 -5.04 4.27 -16.61
C LEU A 10 -4.17 3.02 -16.83
N GLU A 11 -3.21 3.09 -17.74
CA GLU A 11 -2.26 2.00 -17.98
C GLU A 11 -1.39 1.71 -16.76
N ARG A 12 -1.07 2.74 -15.96
CA ARG A 12 -0.41 2.57 -14.67
C ARG A 12 -1.26 1.78 -13.70
N LEU A 13 -2.53 2.16 -13.52
CA LEU A 13 -3.47 1.47 -12.63
C LEU A 13 -3.67 0.00 -13.01
N LYS A 14 -3.74 -0.33 -14.30
CA LYS A 14 -3.87 -1.72 -14.79
C LYS A 14 -2.70 -2.63 -14.40
N ARG A 15 -1.51 -2.07 -14.14
CA ARG A 15 -0.32 -2.83 -13.73
C ARG A 15 -0.29 -3.12 -12.23
N ILE A 16 -1.09 -2.42 -11.43
CA ILE A 16 -1.15 -2.63 -9.99
C ILE A 16 -1.88 -3.94 -9.69
N SER A 17 -1.21 -4.84 -8.96
CA SER A 17 -1.73 -6.18 -8.64
C SER A 17 -3.07 -6.13 -7.91
N LEU A 18 -3.30 -5.10 -7.09
CA LEU A 18 -4.54 -4.87 -6.36
C LEU A 18 -5.78 -4.79 -7.28
N PHE A 19 -5.60 -4.38 -8.53
CA PHE A 19 -6.67 -4.20 -9.51
C PHE A 19 -6.72 -5.31 -10.57
N SER A 20 -6.03 -6.43 -10.35
CA SER A 20 -5.91 -7.54 -11.30
C SER A 20 -7.27 -8.06 -11.80
N ASP A 21 -8.23 -8.20 -10.88
CA ASP A 21 -9.53 -8.81 -11.19
C ASP A 21 -10.48 -7.84 -11.95
N ILE A 22 -10.13 -6.56 -12.04
CA ILE A 22 -10.96 -5.53 -12.73
C ILE A 22 -10.25 -4.86 -13.91
N ARG A 23 -8.96 -5.17 -14.16
CA ARG A 23 -8.11 -4.44 -15.13
C ARG A 23 -8.64 -4.43 -16.55
N ASP A 24 -9.39 -5.46 -16.94
CA ASP A 24 -9.93 -5.63 -18.30
C ASP A 24 -11.34 -5.01 -18.46
N ASN A 25 -11.91 -4.45 -17.39
CA ASN A 25 -13.18 -3.74 -17.41
C ASN A 25 -12.92 -2.22 -17.47
N GLU A 26 -13.12 -1.62 -18.63
CA GLU A 26 -12.84 -0.19 -18.87
C GLU A 26 -13.70 0.74 -18.02
N GLU A 27 -14.96 0.38 -17.75
CA GLU A 27 -15.86 1.17 -16.90
C GLU A 27 -15.36 1.18 -15.47
N HIS A 28 -15.00 0.03 -14.91
CA HIS A 28 -14.43 -0.08 -13.56
C HIS A 28 -13.11 0.67 -13.44
N MET A 29 -12.20 0.51 -14.40
CA MET A 29 -10.93 1.21 -14.40
C MET A 29 -11.10 2.72 -14.56
N GLY A 30 -12.07 3.15 -15.39
CA GLY A 30 -12.45 4.56 -15.51
C GLY A 30 -12.99 5.14 -14.22
N GLY A 31 -13.88 4.43 -13.53
CA GLY A 31 -14.41 4.80 -12.22
C GLY A 31 -13.32 4.90 -11.14
N LEU A 32 -12.40 3.92 -11.12
CA LEU A 32 -11.25 3.93 -10.21
C LEU A 32 -10.37 5.16 -10.46
N LEU A 33 -10.07 5.48 -11.73
CA LEU A 33 -9.24 6.64 -12.06
C LEU A 33 -9.89 7.97 -11.63
N GLN A 34 -11.22 8.08 -11.66
CA GLN A 34 -11.95 9.29 -11.24
C GLN A 34 -11.77 9.60 -9.76
N ILE A 35 -11.55 8.61 -8.92
CA ILE A 35 -11.32 8.80 -7.46
C ILE A 35 -9.85 8.92 -7.09
N CYS A 36 -8.94 8.81 -8.06
CA CYS A 36 -7.50 9.03 -7.85
C CYS A 36 -7.17 10.52 -7.86
N THR A 37 -6.40 10.95 -6.87
CA THR A 37 -5.84 12.30 -6.81
C THR A 37 -4.32 12.24 -6.86
N THR A 38 -3.70 12.98 -7.76
CA THR A 38 -2.24 13.04 -7.84
C THR A 38 -1.68 13.90 -6.70
N ARG A 39 -0.69 13.36 -5.98
CA ARG A 39 0.03 14.02 -4.90
C ARG A 39 1.53 13.96 -5.17
N SER A 40 2.21 15.09 -5.02
CA SER A 40 3.66 15.20 -5.19
C SER A 40 4.33 15.39 -3.84
N PHE A 41 5.47 14.73 -3.65
CA PHE A 41 6.27 14.76 -2.43
C PHE A 41 7.73 15.00 -2.80
N ARG A 42 8.41 15.88 -2.07
CA ARG A 42 9.85 16.12 -2.23
C ARG A 42 10.67 15.03 -1.54
N ALA A 43 11.91 14.87 -1.97
CA ALA A 43 12.87 14.01 -1.28
C ALA A 43 12.93 14.33 0.22
N GLY A 44 12.82 13.31 1.06
CA GLY A 44 12.77 13.43 2.53
C GLY A 44 11.40 13.71 3.11
N GLU A 45 10.40 14.03 2.31
CA GLU A 45 9.04 14.33 2.79
C GLU A 45 8.32 13.07 3.27
N GLN A 46 7.61 13.19 4.39
CA GLN A 46 6.83 12.11 4.97
C GLN A 46 5.45 12.05 4.32
N ILE A 47 5.15 10.90 3.71
CA ILE A 47 3.86 10.62 3.03
C ILE A 47 2.85 10.07 4.04
N ILE A 48 3.31 9.16 4.90
CA ILE A 48 2.53 8.52 5.96
C ILE A 48 3.35 8.57 7.26
N ALA A 49 2.70 8.91 8.37
CA ALA A 49 3.27 8.82 9.71
C ALA A 49 2.72 7.60 10.46
N GLU A 50 3.60 6.78 11.02
CA GLU A 50 3.23 5.69 11.93
C GLU A 50 2.46 6.25 13.14
N GLY A 51 1.31 5.66 13.44
CA GLY A 51 0.43 6.08 14.54
C GLY A 51 -0.67 7.07 14.15
N ASP A 52 -0.61 7.70 12.96
CA ASP A 52 -1.70 8.55 12.47
C ASP A 52 -2.90 7.72 12.01
N LEU A 53 -4.08 8.33 12.00
CA LEU A 53 -5.26 7.70 11.42
C LEU A 53 -5.12 7.61 9.89
N GLY A 54 -5.41 6.44 9.34
CA GLY A 54 -5.35 6.21 7.91
C GLY A 54 -6.55 6.79 7.18
N SER A 55 -6.34 7.65 6.18
CA SER A 55 -7.39 8.26 5.36
C SER A 55 -7.52 7.69 3.95
N GLY A 56 -6.58 6.84 3.53
CA GLY A 56 -6.56 6.26 2.18
C GLY A 56 -5.25 5.52 1.88
N MET A 57 -5.14 5.06 0.66
CA MET A 57 -3.95 4.39 0.12
C MET A 57 -3.25 5.24 -0.93
N TYR A 58 -2.02 4.87 -1.24
CA TYR A 58 -1.19 5.50 -2.26
C TYR A 58 -0.65 4.46 -3.24
N ILE A 59 -0.66 4.79 -4.52
CA ILE A 59 0.02 4.06 -5.59
C ILE A 59 1.22 4.91 -5.99
N LEU A 60 2.42 4.34 -5.92
CA LEU A 60 3.63 5.06 -6.28
C LEU A 60 3.72 5.16 -7.81
N ASN A 61 3.48 6.36 -8.34
CA ASN A 61 3.48 6.61 -9.78
C ASN A 61 4.88 6.94 -10.32
N LYS A 62 5.61 7.81 -9.60
CA LYS A 62 7.01 8.17 -9.92
C LYS A 62 7.83 8.21 -8.65
N GLY A 63 9.13 7.92 -8.77
CA GLY A 63 10.07 8.06 -7.67
C GLY A 63 10.27 6.79 -6.85
N ALA A 64 10.67 6.98 -5.59
CA ALA A 64 10.98 5.90 -4.66
C ALA A 64 10.64 6.30 -3.22
N VAL A 65 10.20 5.33 -2.42
CA VAL A 65 9.88 5.54 -1.01
C VAL A 65 10.57 4.50 -0.13
N THR A 66 10.76 4.84 1.15
CA THR A 66 11.21 3.93 2.20
C THR A 66 10.09 3.74 3.21
N ILE A 67 9.80 2.50 3.55
CA ILE A 67 8.89 2.14 4.65
C ILE A 67 9.72 1.85 5.87
N ARG A 68 9.42 2.53 6.98
CA ARG A 68 10.09 2.39 8.29
C ARG A 68 9.11 2.04 9.38
N LYS A 69 9.58 1.32 10.38
CA LYS A 69 8.84 1.05 11.62
C LYS A 69 9.67 1.42 12.83
N ARG A 70 8.98 1.69 13.93
CA ARG A 70 9.59 1.90 15.24
C ARG A 70 9.58 0.61 16.05
N THR A 71 10.68 0.31 16.73
CA THR A 71 10.73 -0.72 17.77
C THR A 71 10.01 -0.22 19.03
N ARG A 72 9.73 -1.14 19.97
CA ARG A 72 9.21 -0.75 21.29
C ARG A 72 10.20 0.12 22.09
N ALA A 73 11.50 -0.02 21.83
CA ALA A 73 12.55 0.82 22.43
C ALA A 73 12.63 2.22 21.81
N GLY A 74 11.93 2.48 20.70
CA GLY A 74 11.90 3.77 20.02
C GLY A 74 12.87 3.86 18.82
N ASP A 75 13.70 2.86 18.58
CA ASP A 75 14.58 2.81 17.42
C ASP A 75 13.81 2.65 16.12
N THR A 76 14.31 3.24 15.05
CA THR A 76 13.70 3.16 13.73
C THR A 76 14.49 2.23 12.82
N TYR A 77 13.81 1.31 12.14
CA TYR A 77 14.43 0.45 11.14
C TYR A 77 13.68 0.49 9.81
N THR A 78 14.41 0.26 8.73
CA THR A 78 13.85 0.17 7.38
C THR A 78 13.27 -1.22 7.16
N VAL A 79 11.99 -1.27 6.81
CA VAL A 79 11.29 -2.51 6.45
C VAL A 79 11.58 -2.86 4.99
N VAL A 80 11.37 -1.88 4.08
CA VAL A 80 11.54 -2.07 2.64
C VAL A 80 11.73 -0.74 1.93
N ASN A 81 12.44 -0.78 0.81
CA ASN A 81 12.50 0.31 -0.17
C ASN A 81 11.66 -0.09 -1.39
N LEU A 82 10.80 0.82 -1.85
CA LEU A 82 9.91 0.61 -2.98
C LEU A 82 10.23 1.60 -4.09
N ARG A 83 10.11 1.16 -5.33
CA ARG A 83 10.28 2.00 -6.52
C ARG A 83 9.03 1.98 -7.39
N ALA A 84 8.79 3.05 -8.10
CA ALA A 84 7.64 3.16 -8.98
C ALA A 84 7.62 2.07 -10.08
N GLU A 85 8.80 1.67 -10.59
CA GLU A 85 8.94 0.64 -11.62
C GLU A 85 8.38 -0.73 -11.17
N ASP A 86 8.34 -0.99 -9.86
CA ASP A 86 7.86 -2.25 -9.27
C ASP A 86 6.32 -2.31 -9.18
N ASN A 87 5.60 -1.31 -9.69
CA ASN A 87 4.13 -1.21 -9.67
C ASN A 87 3.54 -1.38 -8.25
N VAL A 88 4.08 -0.65 -7.30
CA VAL A 88 3.79 -0.79 -5.87
C VAL A 88 2.73 0.19 -5.38
N PHE A 89 2.06 -0.22 -4.31
CA PHE A 89 1.14 0.59 -3.53
C PHE A 89 1.40 0.39 -2.04
N PHE A 90 0.89 1.27 -1.21
CA PHE A 90 1.03 1.19 0.24
C PHE A 90 -0.11 1.93 0.95
N GLY A 91 -0.32 1.59 2.23
CA GLY A 91 -1.38 2.16 3.05
C GLY A 91 -2.77 1.64 2.75
N GLU A 92 -2.89 0.52 2.04
CA GLU A 92 -4.13 -0.11 1.59
C GLU A 92 -5.06 -0.54 2.73
N LEU A 93 -4.51 -0.82 3.92
CA LEU A 93 -5.30 -1.21 5.09
C LEU A 93 -6.29 -0.12 5.48
N ALA A 94 -5.92 1.15 5.31
CA ALA A 94 -6.81 2.26 5.60
C ALA A 94 -8.07 2.30 4.73
N LEU A 95 -8.17 1.50 3.67
CA LEU A 95 -9.41 1.37 2.90
C LEU A 95 -10.45 0.48 3.60
N ILE A 96 -10.01 -0.43 4.47
CA ILE A 96 -10.86 -1.48 5.06
C ILE A 96 -10.99 -1.40 6.59
N ASP A 97 -10.06 -0.73 7.28
CA ASP A 97 -10.11 -0.55 8.73
C ASP A 97 -9.99 0.92 9.15
N ASP A 98 -10.20 1.19 10.43
CA ASP A 98 -10.06 2.53 11.03
C ASP A 98 -8.86 2.59 11.98
N GLU A 99 -7.93 1.64 11.83
CA GLU A 99 -6.75 1.54 12.65
C GLU A 99 -5.67 2.57 12.27
N ARG A 100 -4.75 2.76 13.19
CA ARG A 100 -3.62 3.67 12.99
C ARG A 100 -2.63 3.08 11.99
N ARG A 101 -1.93 3.96 11.28
CA ARG A 101 -0.86 3.59 10.35
C ARG A 101 0.20 2.73 11.05
N SER A 102 0.49 1.58 10.49
CA SER A 102 1.43 0.60 11.05
C SER A 102 2.90 0.89 10.72
N ALA A 103 3.17 1.91 9.92
CA ALA A 103 4.51 2.26 9.46
C ALA A 103 4.56 3.71 8.97
N THR A 104 5.76 4.30 8.99
CA THR A 104 6.07 5.58 8.34
C THR A 104 6.55 5.34 6.92
N VAL A 105 6.07 6.14 5.97
CA VAL A 105 6.53 6.14 4.57
C VAL A 105 7.14 7.49 4.23
N ILE A 106 8.38 7.48 3.73
CA ILE A 106 9.16 8.68 3.40
C ILE A 106 9.58 8.61 1.94
N ALA A 107 9.43 9.71 1.21
CA ALA A 107 9.94 9.86 -0.14
C ALA A 107 11.48 9.86 -0.12
N ARG A 108 12.12 8.97 -0.88
CA ARG A 108 13.60 8.92 -1.00
C ARG A 108 14.14 9.91 -2.03
N GLN A 109 13.31 10.26 -2.97
CA GLN A 109 13.54 11.24 -4.02
C GLN A 109 12.22 11.93 -4.32
N ASP A 110 12.21 12.95 -5.14
CA ASP A 110 10.98 13.57 -5.60
C ASP A 110 10.06 12.50 -6.20
N SER A 111 8.87 12.39 -5.62
CA SER A 111 7.97 11.28 -5.89
C SER A 111 6.56 11.78 -6.17
N GLU A 112 5.83 11.03 -6.98
CA GLU A 112 4.43 11.28 -7.30
C GLU A 112 3.62 10.03 -6.96
N CYS A 113 2.52 10.23 -6.24
CA CYS A 113 1.60 9.16 -5.87
C CYS A 113 0.19 9.47 -6.36
N LEU A 114 -0.56 8.43 -6.70
CA LEU A 114 -2.00 8.49 -6.84
C LEU A 114 -2.62 8.11 -5.48
N GLU A 115 -3.32 9.05 -4.87
CA GLU A 115 -4.05 8.84 -3.62
C GLU A 115 -5.48 8.40 -3.91
N ILE A 116 -5.93 7.36 -3.22
CA ILE A 116 -7.33 6.92 -3.17
C ILE A 116 -7.78 7.03 -1.71
N THR A 117 -8.69 7.95 -1.42
CA THR A 117 -9.21 8.11 -0.06
C THR A 117 -10.19 7.00 0.30
N LYS A 118 -10.25 6.61 1.59
CA LYS A 118 -11.21 5.63 2.11
C LYS A 118 -12.66 5.99 1.75
N SER A 119 -13.04 7.25 1.95
CA SER A 119 -14.40 7.71 1.67
C SER A 119 -14.78 7.58 0.19
N ALA A 120 -13.87 7.94 -0.72
CA ALA A 120 -14.10 7.81 -2.16
C ALA A 120 -14.17 6.33 -2.58
N PHE A 121 -13.29 5.47 -2.03
CA PHE A 121 -13.31 4.03 -2.29
C PHE A 121 -14.61 3.36 -1.82
N ILE A 122 -15.06 3.65 -0.59
CA ILE A 122 -16.30 3.09 -0.04
C ILE A 122 -17.49 3.54 -0.87
N LYS A 123 -17.57 4.84 -1.22
CA LYS A 123 -18.65 5.37 -2.05
C LYS A 123 -18.69 4.66 -3.40
N LEU A 124 -17.57 4.61 -4.11
CA LEU A 124 -17.49 3.96 -5.43
C LEU A 124 -17.81 2.46 -5.33
N GLY A 125 -17.31 1.77 -4.30
CA GLY A 125 -17.58 0.34 -4.10
C GLY A 125 -19.06 0.03 -3.80
N ASN A 126 -19.77 0.92 -3.11
CA ASN A 126 -21.21 0.78 -2.87
C ASN A 126 -22.02 1.05 -4.14
N GLU A 127 -21.62 2.03 -4.96
CA GLU A 127 -22.24 2.36 -6.24
C GLU A 127 -21.95 1.30 -7.31
N SER A 128 -20.77 0.69 -7.27
CA SER A 128 -20.29 -0.34 -8.19
C SER A 128 -19.71 -1.55 -7.44
N PRO A 129 -20.53 -2.47 -6.93
CA PRO A 129 -20.05 -3.66 -6.21
C PRO A 129 -19.13 -4.55 -7.04
N GLY A 130 -19.29 -4.55 -8.36
CA GLY A 130 -18.41 -5.26 -9.31
C GLY A 130 -16.98 -4.71 -9.34
N LEU A 131 -16.76 -3.49 -8.85
CA LEU A 131 -15.44 -2.89 -8.65
C LEU A 131 -14.97 -3.07 -7.21
N GLY A 132 -15.78 -2.71 -6.24
CA GLY A 132 -15.38 -2.68 -4.83
C GLY A 132 -15.08 -4.06 -4.26
N LEU A 133 -15.90 -5.07 -4.57
CA LEU A 133 -15.75 -6.42 -4.04
C LEU A 133 -14.47 -7.14 -4.51
N PRO A 134 -14.08 -7.13 -5.79
CA PRO A 134 -12.80 -7.69 -6.23
C PRO A 134 -11.59 -7.06 -5.54
N ILE A 135 -11.55 -5.73 -5.41
CA ILE A 135 -10.45 -5.02 -4.74
C ILE A 135 -10.38 -5.43 -3.25
N THR A 136 -11.51 -5.46 -2.55
CA THR A 136 -11.56 -5.88 -1.14
C THR A 136 -11.10 -7.34 -0.97
N ARG A 137 -11.48 -8.24 -1.89
CA ARG A 137 -10.99 -9.62 -1.90
C ARG A 137 -9.48 -9.69 -2.08
N GLU A 138 -8.92 -8.86 -2.97
CA GLU A 138 -7.48 -8.85 -3.19
C GLU A 138 -6.73 -8.32 -1.97
N ILE A 139 -7.22 -7.28 -1.30
CA ILE A 139 -6.68 -6.83 -0.01
C ILE A 139 -6.70 -7.99 1.00
N SER A 140 -7.80 -8.74 1.08
CA SER A 140 -7.92 -9.89 1.98
C SER A 140 -6.93 -11.01 1.65
N ARG A 141 -6.66 -11.29 0.36
CA ARG A 141 -5.64 -12.25 -0.07
C ARG A 141 -4.23 -11.81 0.34
N ILE A 142 -3.91 -10.53 0.14
CA ILE A 142 -2.63 -9.94 0.56
C ILE A 142 -2.44 -10.08 2.07
N LEU A 143 -3.47 -9.76 2.86
CA LEU A 143 -3.43 -9.89 4.32
C LEU A 143 -3.26 -11.34 4.77
N ALA A 144 -3.98 -12.28 4.17
CA ALA A 144 -3.82 -13.70 4.44
C ALA A 144 -2.40 -14.19 4.11
N GLY A 145 -1.80 -13.70 3.03
CA GLY A 145 -0.41 -14.00 2.68
C GLY A 145 0.59 -13.46 3.72
N ARG A 146 0.42 -12.20 4.12
CA ARG A 146 1.25 -11.57 5.16
C ARG A 146 1.13 -12.28 6.50
N LEU A 147 -0.09 -12.69 6.89
CA LEU A 147 -0.32 -13.43 8.13
C LEU A 147 0.40 -14.79 8.12
N ARG A 148 0.28 -15.57 7.01
CA ARG A 148 1.02 -16.84 6.88
C ARG A 148 2.52 -16.63 7.02
N LYS A 149 3.07 -15.65 6.30
CA LYS A 149 4.50 -15.36 6.39
C LYS A 149 4.92 -14.95 7.80
N THR A 150 4.16 -14.11 8.47
CA THR A 150 4.45 -13.71 9.87
C THR A 150 4.43 -14.90 10.80
N ASN A 151 3.49 -15.86 10.63
CA ASN A 151 3.45 -17.08 11.42
C ASN A 151 4.68 -17.96 11.17
N GLU A 152 5.11 -18.11 9.90
CA GLU A 152 6.33 -18.85 9.55
C GLU A 152 7.58 -18.22 10.15
N ASP A 153 7.72 -16.89 10.03
CA ASP A 153 8.84 -16.13 10.60
C ASP A 153 8.85 -16.28 12.14
N MET A 154 7.69 -16.24 12.79
CA MET A 154 7.56 -16.43 14.24
C MET A 154 7.97 -17.84 14.67
N MET A 155 7.56 -18.90 13.92
CA MET A 155 7.99 -20.27 14.20
C MET A 155 9.51 -20.42 14.05
N THR A 156 10.11 -19.81 13.04
CA THR A 156 11.56 -19.83 12.83
C THR A 156 12.31 -19.19 14.02
N ILE A 157 11.82 -18.05 14.53
CA ILE A 157 12.40 -17.39 15.70
C ILE A 157 12.24 -18.27 16.94
N PHE A 158 11.07 -18.88 17.12
CA PHE A 158 10.81 -19.76 18.25
C PHE A 158 11.72 -20.99 18.25
N ASP A 159 11.91 -21.64 17.10
CA ASP A 159 12.83 -22.77 16.95
C ASP A 159 14.29 -22.37 17.24
N ALA A 160 14.72 -21.20 16.80
CA ALA A 160 16.05 -20.67 17.09
C ALA A 160 16.25 -20.48 18.61
N LEU A 161 15.27 -19.88 19.31
CA LEU A 161 15.31 -19.71 20.77
C LEU A 161 15.34 -21.04 21.53
N LEU A 162 14.54 -22.03 21.08
CA LEU A 162 14.56 -23.37 21.69
C LEU A 162 15.90 -24.07 21.51
N ASN A 163 16.57 -23.86 20.36
CA ASN A 163 17.89 -24.46 20.12
C ASN A 163 18.96 -23.81 20.98
N GLU A 164 18.92 -22.48 21.19
CA GLU A 164 19.82 -21.81 22.13
C GLU A 164 19.64 -22.32 23.57
N LEU A 165 18.39 -22.48 24.01
CA LEU A 165 18.09 -22.99 25.38
C LEU A 165 18.44 -24.45 25.60
N LYS A 166 18.56 -25.26 24.55
CA LYS A 166 18.96 -26.68 24.62
C LYS A 166 20.46 -26.91 24.46
N GLY A 167 21.18 -25.89 23.99
CA GLY A 167 22.62 -25.94 23.75
C GLY A 167 23.49 -25.65 24.96
N ASP A 168 22.86 -25.28 26.10
CA ASP A 168 23.45 -25.21 27.42
C ASP A 168 23.08 -26.48 28.23
#